data_abd3ad60b34a2f0058f3e7b517a7d561
#
_entry.id   abd3ad60b34a2f0058f3e7b517a7d561
#
_cell.length_a   1.000
_cell.length_b   1.000
_cell.length_c   1.000
_cell.angle_alpha   90.00
_cell.angle_beta   90.00
_cell.angle_gamma   90.00
#
_symmetry.space_group_name_H-M   'P 1'
#
loop_
_entity.id
_entity.type
_entity.pdbx_description
1 polymer ?
#
loop_
_entity_poly.entity_id
_entity_poly.type
_entity_poly.pdbx_seq_one_letter_code
_entity_poly.pdbx_strand_id
1 'polypeptide(L)'
;AVHLLIFFMFVLVPPIRYYYYSMIKMQYFLYDFCYFTNILSVVTMHTYDVLPSLFRVVFIFCNGPLSWAVVIWRNSLVYHDFDRMTSIYIHILPAMLSFCVRWYGLSPENAAVTLQFRDFVHASIMYLFWQFLYYYKTEVQDKAFLDANPEVVTSLRWLASDKKNGMARFVLNVCRKAGIFAKDEDYNPAE
;
A
#
# COMPACT_ATOMS: atom_id res chain seq x y z
N ALA A 1 15.37 -2.62 -19.66
CA ALA A 1 15.44 -2.85 -18.22
C ALA A 1 14.10 -2.57 -17.54
N VAL A 2 13.46 -1.42 -17.76
CA VAL A 2 12.19 -1.03 -17.13
C VAL A 2 11.03 -1.98 -17.49
N HIS A 3 10.87 -2.35 -18.76
CA HIS A 3 9.84 -3.32 -19.18
C HIS A 3 10.01 -4.70 -18.52
N LEU A 4 11.25 -5.13 -18.30
CA LEU A 4 11.53 -6.39 -17.62
C LEU A 4 11.14 -6.32 -16.13
N LEU A 5 11.38 -5.18 -15.50
CA LEU A 5 10.98 -4.91 -14.12
C LEU A 5 9.46 -4.91 -13.98
N ILE A 6 8.74 -4.26 -14.91
CA ILE A 6 7.27 -4.26 -14.97
C ILE A 6 6.74 -5.67 -15.12
N PHE A 7 7.28 -6.42 -16.08
CA PHE A 7 6.88 -7.80 -16.32
C PHE A 7 7.05 -8.65 -15.05
N PHE A 8 8.20 -8.58 -14.41
CA PHE A 8 8.47 -9.32 -13.18
C PHE A 8 7.49 -8.94 -12.07
N MET A 9 7.31 -7.64 -11.82
CA MET A 9 6.48 -7.13 -10.72
C MET A 9 4.99 -7.40 -10.89
N PHE A 10 4.47 -7.32 -12.12
CA PHE A 10 3.02 -7.36 -12.37
C PHE A 10 2.54 -8.65 -12.99
N VAL A 11 3.39 -9.38 -13.68
CA VAL A 11 3.01 -10.64 -14.33
C VAL A 11 3.40 -11.84 -13.48
N LEU A 12 4.58 -11.83 -12.86
CA LEU A 12 5.08 -12.98 -12.11
C LEU A 12 4.78 -12.91 -10.61
N VAL A 13 5.07 -11.79 -9.95
CA VAL A 13 4.97 -11.72 -8.48
C VAL A 13 3.54 -11.85 -7.96
N PRO A 14 2.51 -11.13 -8.47
CA PRO A 14 1.18 -11.21 -7.91
C PRO A 14 0.52 -12.59 -7.99
N PRO A 15 0.58 -13.34 -9.13
CA PRO A 15 0.02 -14.70 -9.18
C PRO A 15 0.70 -15.67 -8.21
N ILE A 16 2.04 -15.58 -8.10
CA ILE A 16 2.80 -16.43 -7.17
C ILE A 16 2.43 -16.09 -5.72
N ARG A 17 2.33 -14.81 -5.38
CA ARG A 17 1.88 -14.37 -4.04
C ARG A 17 0.43 -14.72 -3.77
N TYR A 18 -0.46 -14.60 -4.76
CA TYR A 18 -1.85 -15.03 -4.60
C TYR A 18 -1.94 -16.51 -4.25
N TYR A 19 -1.21 -17.36 -4.99
CA TYR A 19 -1.15 -18.79 -4.70
C TYR A 19 -0.59 -19.06 -3.29
N TYR A 20 0.55 -18.49 -2.96
CA TYR A 20 1.19 -18.63 -1.66
C TYR A 20 0.29 -18.12 -0.51
N TYR A 21 -0.26 -16.92 -0.66
CA TYR A 21 -1.12 -16.32 0.37
C TYR A 21 -2.46 -17.04 0.53
N SER A 22 -2.98 -17.64 -0.54
CA SER A 22 -4.17 -18.49 -0.43
C SER A 22 -3.91 -19.74 0.41
N MET A 23 -2.72 -20.32 0.33
CA MET A 23 -2.33 -21.47 1.16
C MET A 23 -2.22 -21.12 2.65
N ILE A 24 -1.71 -19.93 2.97
CA ILE A 24 -1.54 -19.47 4.37
C ILE A 24 -2.69 -18.58 4.85
N LYS A 25 -3.81 -18.51 4.12
CA LYS A 25 -5.02 -17.76 4.46
C LYS A 25 -4.82 -16.24 4.59
N MET A 26 -3.88 -15.68 3.83
CA MET A 26 -3.52 -14.24 3.81
C MET A 26 -3.84 -13.55 2.47
N GLN A 27 -4.70 -14.12 1.62
CA GLN A 27 -4.99 -13.60 0.27
C GLN A 27 -5.54 -12.18 0.26
N TYR A 28 -6.17 -11.71 1.34
CA TYR A 28 -6.71 -10.35 1.45
C TYR A 28 -5.62 -9.27 1.55
N PHE A 29 -4.37 -9.63 1.87
CA PHE A 29 -3.24 -8.70 1.80
C PHE A 29 -2.95 -8.20 0.38
N LEU A 30 -3.44 -8.89 -0.66
CA LEU A 30 -3.32 -8.41 -2.05
C LEU A 30 -4.24 -7.22 -2.38
N TYR A 31 -5.19 -6.89 -1.52
CA TYR A 31 -6.00 -5.68 -1.62
C TYR A 31 -5.36 -4.46 -0.93
N ASP A 32 -4.21 -4.63 -0.28
CA ASP A 32 -3.53 -3.57 0.44
C ASP A 32 -3.07 -2.43 -0.45
N PHE A 33 -2.86 -1.28 0.17
CA PHE A 33 -2.43 -0.06 -0.48
C PHE A 33 -1.17 -0.22 -1.34
N CYS A 34 -0.26 -1.11 -0.96
CA CYS A 34 0.94 -1.37 -1.75
C CYS A 34 0.61 -1.92 -3.15
N TYR A 35 -0.33 -2.84 -3.28
CA TYR A 35 -0.74 -3.36 -4.59
C TYR A 35 -1.50 -2.34 -5.41
N PHE A 36 -2.41 -1.59 -4.79
CA PHE A 36 -3.09 -0.47 -5.44
C PHE A 36 -2.09 0.55 -6.02
N THR A 37 -1.11 0.97 -5.22
CA THR A 37 -0.07 1.90 -5.66
C THR A 37 0.82 1.31 -6.75
N ASN A 38 1.12 0.01 -6.69
CA ASN A 38 1.86 -0.68 -7.74
C ASN A 38 1.10 -0.65 -9.08
N ILE A 39 -0.20 -0.94 -9.09
CA ILE A 39 -1.04 -0.84 -10.30
C ILE A 39 -1.01 0.58 -10.87
N LEU A 40 -1.21 1.59 -10.02
CA LEU A 40 -1.14 2.99 -10.44
C LEU A 40 0.25 3.35 -11.00
N SER A 41 1.32 2.80 -10.44
CA SER A 41 2.68 3.03 -10.92
C SER A 41 2.87 2.54 -12.35
N VAL A 42 2.30 1.38 -12.70
CA VAL A 42 2.33 0.87 -14.08
C VAL A 42 1.52 1.76 -15.01
N VAL A 43 0.32 2.15 -14.61
CA VAL A 43 -0.52 3.05 -15.41
C VAL A 43 0.23 4.35 -15.70
N THR A 44 0.83 4.95 -14.68
CA THR A 44 1.56 6.22 -14.81
C THR A 44 2.81 6.10 -15.64
N MET A 45 3.47 4.96 -15.70
CA MET A 45 4.61 4.75 -16.61
C MET A 45 4.28 4.90 -18.09
N HIS A 46 3.02 4.63 -18.45
CA HIS A 46 2.56 4.75 -19.83
C HIS A 46 1.84 6.09 -20.09
N THR A 47 1.53 6.84 -19.03
CA THR A 47 0.70 8.06 -19.12
C THR A 47 1.33 9.29 -18.47
N TYR A 48 2.58 9.24 -18.04
CA TYR A 48 3.21 10.32 -17.26
C TYR A 48 3.26 11.66 -17.97
N ASP A 49 3.44 11.69 -19.30
CA ASP A 49 3.43 12.93 -20.08
C ASP A 49 2.01 13.41 -20.44
N VAL A 50 1.05 12.49 -20.55
CA VAL A 50 -0.36 12.80 -20.84
C VAL A 50 -1.13 13.20 -19.58
N LEU A 51 -0.83 12.53 -18.45
CA LEU A 51 -1.48 12.75 -17.16
C LEU A 51 -0.45 13.09 -16.06
N PRO A 52 0.25 14.23 -16.15
CA PRO A 52 1.31 14.57 -15.21
C PRO A 52 0.80 14.77 -13.76
N SER A 53 -0.47 15.12 -13.59
CA SER A 53 -1.09 15.22 -12.26
C SER A 53 -1.20 13.85 -11.58
N LEU A 54 -1.56 12.81 -12.33
CA LEU A 54 -1.60 11.43 -11.80
C LEU A 54 -0.19 10.96 -11.44
N PHE A 55 0.81 11.24 -12.27
CA PHE A 55 2.20 10.93 -11.94
C PHE A 55 2.64 11.57 -10.62
N ARG A 56 2.31 12.85 -10.37
CA ARG A 56 2.68 13.53 -9.11
C ARG A 56 2.03 12.86 -7.89
N VAL A 57 0.76 12.45 -7.99
CA VAL A 57 0.07 11.70 -6.93
C VAL A 57 0.77 10.37 -6.65
N VAL A 58 1.06 9.61 -7.70
CA VAL A 58 1.75 8.32 -7.56
C VAL A 58 3.18 8.50 -7.04
N PHE A 59 3.87 9.56 -7.46
CA PHE A 59 5.18 9.92 -6.92
C PHE A 59 5.13 10.16 -5.40
N ILE A 60 4.10 10.86 -4.90
CA ILE A 60 3.88 11.06 -3.47
C ILE A 60 3.64 9.71 -2.77
N PHE A 61 2.81 8.83 -3.33
CA PHE A 61 2.54 7.52 -2.75
C PHE A 61 3.78 6.64 -2.68
N CYS A 62 4.54 6.57 -3.76
CA CYS A 62 5.71 5.71 -3.86
C CYS A 62 6.85 6.14 -2.92
N ASN A 63 7.13 7.46 -2.85
CA ASN A 63 8.24 8.00 -2.05
C ASN A 63 7.83 8.38 -0.61
N GLY A 64 6.54 8.40 -0.33
CA GLY A 64 5.97 8.63 0.99
C GLY A 64 5.53 7.32 1.65
N PRO A 65 4.20 7.09 1.76
CA PRO A 65 3.64 6.02 2.59
C PRO A 65 4.12 4.63 2.17
N LEU A 66 4.29 4.35 0.87
CA LEU A 66 4.71 3.04 0.40
C LEU A 66 6.15 2.70 0.82
N SER A 67 7.09 3.62 0.64
CA SER A 67 8.48 3.40 1.06
C SER A 67 8.61 3.35 2.60
N TRP A 68 7.86 4.18 3.32
CA TRP A 68 7.84 4.18 4.77
C TRP A 68 7.25 2.89 5.36
N ALA A 69 6.38 2.21 4.64
CA ALA A 69 5.82 0.92 5.05
C ALA A 69 6.92 -0.12 5.31
N VAL A 70 8.05 -0.08 4.59
CA VAL A 70 9.20 -0.97 4.86
C VAL A 70 9.71 -0.82 6.29
N VAL A 71 9.81 0.41 6.78
CA VAL A 71 10.26 0.71 8.13
C VAL A 71 9.20 0.35 9.16
N ILE A 72 7.94 0.69 8.89
CA ILE A 72 6.81 0.47 9.79
C ILE A 72 6.58 -1.03 10.02
N TRP A 73 6.58 -1.82 8.96
CA TRP A 73 6.40 -3.27 9.00
C TRP A 73 7.69 -4.02 9.34
N ARG A 74 8.80 -3.29 9.55
CA ARG A 74 10.12 -3.87 9.82
C ARG A 74 10.54 -4.93 8.79
N ASN A 75 10.19 -4.68 7.55
CA ASN A 75 10.59 -5.56 6.46
C ASN A 75 12.11 -5.56 6.31
N SER A 76 12.69 -6.73 6.22
CA SER A 76 14.13 -6.92 6.05
C SER A 76 14.42 -7.73 4.81
N LEU A 77 15.53 -7.41 4.14
CA LEU A 77 15.98 -8.16 2.96
C LEU A 77 16.60 -9.50 3.40
N VAL A 78 15.80 -10.55 3.28
CA VAL A 78 16.25 -11.92 3.62
C VAL A 78 16.19 -12.77 2.36
N TYR A 79 17.35 -13.01 1.74
CA TYR A 79 17.48 -13.60 0.41
C TYR A 79 16.92 -15.02 0.25
N HIS A 80 16.80 -15.78 1.31
CA HIS A 80 16.23 -17.14 1.29
C HIS A 80 14.75 -17.19 1.69
N ASP A 81 14.12 -16.02 1.92
CA ASP A 81 12.71 -15.88 2.25
C ASP A 81 11.99 -15.15 1.12
N PHE A 82 11.24 -15.90 0.32
CA PHE A 82 10.53 -15.37 -0.84
C PHE A 82 9.52 -14.28 -0.47
N ASP A 83 8.79 -14.46 0.62
CA ASP A 83 7.77 -13.50 1.05
C ASP A 83 8.40 -12.17 1.47
N ARG A 84 9.45 -12.20 2.29
CA ARG A 84 10.18 -10.99 2.70
C ARG A 84 10.86 -10.29 1.53
N MET A 85 11.48 -11.05 0.62
CA MET A 85 12.10 -10.50 -0.59
C MET A 85 11.06 -9.76 -1.45
N THR A 86 9.97 -10.44 -1.79
CA THR A 86 8.93 -9.84 -2.63
C THR A 86 8.20 -8.70 -1.93
N SER A 87 8.04 -8.78 -0.60
CA SER A 87 7.46 -7.69 0.19
C SER A 87 8.30 -6.41 0.11
N ILE A 88 9.62 -6.50 0.23
CA ILE A 88 10.49 -5.33 0.03
C ILE A 88 10.37 -4.79 -1.40
N TYR A 89 10.39 -5.65 -2.40
CA TYR A 89 10.36 -5.23 -3.79
C TYR A 89 9.08 -4.47 -4.14
N ILE A 90 7.91 -4.92 -3.70
CA ILE A 90 6.64 -4.20 -3.97
C ILE A 90 6.57 -2.84 -3.29
N HIS A 91 7.39 -2.57 -2.29
CA HIS A 91 7.45 -1.28 -1.61
C HIS A 91 8.55 -0.35 -2.15
N ILE A 92 9.70 -0.87 -2.55
CA ILE A 92 10.85 -0.06 -2.97
C ILE A 92 10.90 0.16 -4.49
N LEU A 93 10.56 -0.85 -5.30
CA LEU A 93 10.66 -0.72 -6.76
C LEU A 93 9.76 0.38 -7.35
N PRO A 94 8.53 0.62 -6.88
CA PRO A 94 7.73 1.75 -7.37
C PRO A 94 8.38 3.11 -7.09
N ALA A 95 9.06 3.27 -5.95
CA ALA A 95 9.79 4.49 -5.66
C ALA A 95 10.97 4.68 -6.61
N MET A 96 11.79 3.64 -6.83
CA MET A 96 12.88 3.67 -7.81
C MET A 96 12.36 3.97 -9.21
N LEU A 97 11.24 3.37 -9.59
CA LEU A 97 10.61 3.57 -10.87
C LEU A 97 10.12 5.01 -11.05
N SER A 98 9.41 5.54 -10.08
CA SER A 98 8.93 6.93 -10.07
C SER A 98 10.11 7.92 -10.10
N PHE A 99 11.22 7.60 -9.44
CA PHE A 99 12.47 8.34 -9.56
C PHE A 99 12.99 8.33 -11.00
N CYS A 100 13.13 7.15 -11.63
CA CYS A 100 13.60 7.05 -13.01
C CYS A 100 12.73 7.86 -13.99
N VAL A 101 11.39 7.76 -13.83
CA VAL A 101 10.47 8.55 -14.66
C VAL A 101 10.68 10.05 -14.42
N ARG A 102 10.81 10.48 -13.18
CA ARG A 102 10.97 11.90 -12.80
C ARG A 102 12.21 12.53 -13.43
N TRP A 103 13.33 11.84 -13.41
CA TRP A 103 14.63 12.41 -13.80
C TRP A 103 15.09 12.05 -15.20
N TYR A 104 14.53 11.00 -15.81
CA TYR A 104 14.97 10.50 -17.13
C TYR A 104 13.84 10.30 -18.14
N GLY A 105 12.58 10.30 -17.70
CA GLY A 105 11.43 9.98 -18.55
C GLY A 105 10.56 11.19 -18.90
N LEU A 106 10.41 12.15 -17.96
CA LEU A 106 9.57 13.33 -18.16
C LEU A 106 10.18 14.29 -19.18
N SER A 107 9.31 14.90 -19.99
CA SER A 107 9.69 16.07 -20.80
C SER A 107 10.23 17.19 -19.89
N PRO A 108 11.13 18.06 -20.38
CA PRO A 108 11.68 19.16 -19.58
C PRO A 108 10.62 20.04 -18.93
N GLU A 109 9.49 20.27 -19.60
CA GLU A 109 8.36 21.06 -19.09
C GLU A 109 7.70 20.39 -17.89
N ASN A 110 7.39 19.08 -17.99
CA ASN A 110 6.77 18.31 -16.91
C ASN A 110 7.76 18.06 -15.76
N ALA A 111 9.05 17.91 -16.07
CA ALA A 111 10.09 17.76 -15.06
C ALA A 111 10.33 19.04 -14.24
N ALA A 112 10.10 20.21 -14.81
CA ALA A 112 10.23 21.48 -14.10
C ALA A 112 9.12 21.73 -13.07
N VAL A 113 7.98 21.06 -13.18
CA VAL A 113 6.85 21.24 -12.26
C VAL A 113 7.17 20.64 -10.90
N THR A 114 7.18 21.48 -9.87
CA THR A 114 7.34 21.07 -8.46
C THR A 114 6.02 20.57 -7.89
N LEU A 115 6.11 19.73 -6.84
CA LEU A 115 4.93 19.32 -6.09
C LEU A 115 4.25 20.53 -5.43
N GLN A 116 2.94 20.61 -5.55
CA GLN A 116 2.10 21.66 -5.01
C GLN A 116 1.16 21.08 -3.94
N PHE A 117 0.63 21.94 -3.08
CA PHE A 117 -0.31 21.52 -2.03
C PHE A 117 -1.52 20.75 -2.61
N ARG A 118 -2.03 21.17 -3.77
CA ARG A 118 -3.12 20.48 -4.46
C ARG A 118 -2.78 19.01 -4.81
N ASP A 119 -1.51 18.68 -5.07
CA ASP A 119 -1.12 17.30 -5.38
C ASP A 119 -1.23 16.40 -4.14
N PHE A 120 -0.95 16.94 -2.96
CA PHE A 120 -1.20 16.26 -1.68
C PHE A 120 -2.70 16.09 -1.40
N VAL A 121 -3.51 17.08 -1.75
CA VAL A 121 -4.99 16.95 -1.63
C VAL A 121 -5.50 15.85 -2.57
N HIS A 122 -5.06 15.82 -3.83
CA HIS A 122 -5.42 14.75 -4.76
C HIS A 122 -4.94 13.36 -4.28
N ALA A 123 -3.74 13.29 -3.74
CA ALA A 123 -3.22 12.06 -3.14
C ALA A 123 -4.09 11.61 -1.97
N SER A 124 -4.49 12.53 -1.09
CA SER A 124 -5.37 12.22 0.04
C SER A 124 -6.74 11.72 -0.43
N ILE A 125 -7.34 12.35 -1.43
CA ILE A 125 -8.63 11.92 -2.00
C ILE A 125 -8.50 10.51 -2.61
N MET A 126 -7.44 10.26 -3.36
CA MET A 126 -7.21 8.93 -3.97
C MET A 126 -6.91 7.85 -2.93
N TYR A 127 -6.22 8.20 -1.84
CA TYR A 127 -6.03 7.30 -0.71
C TYR A 127 -7.36 6.96 -0.03
N LEU A 128 -8.22 7.96 0.23
CA LEU A 128 -9.54 7.74 0.82
C LEU A 128 -10.44 6.91 -0.10
N PHE A 129 -10.33 7.09 -1.41
CA PHE A 129 -11.03 6.26 -2.37
C PHE A 129 -10.60 4.79 -2.28
N TRP A 130 -9.27 4.52 -2.25
CA TRP A 130 -8.78 3.17 -2.02
C TRP A 130 -9.24 2.62 -0.67
N GLN A 131 -9.16 3.40 0.40
CA GLN A 131 -9.60 3.01 1.74
C GLN A 131 -11.08 2.62 1.76
N PHE A 132 -11.92 3.36 1.04
CA PHE A 132 -13.34 3.03 0.89
C PHE A 132 -13.54 1.70 0.15
N LEU A 133 -12.81 1.48 -0.95
CA LEU A 133 -12.90 0.21 -1.69
C LEU A 133 -12.45 -0.98 -0.84
N TYR A 134 -11.35 -0.81 -0.11
CA TYR A 134 -10.83 -1.83 0.80
C TYR A 134 -11.86 -2.17 1.89
N TYR A 135 -12.37 -1.15 2.57
CA TYR A 135 -13.39 -1.31 3.61
C TYR A 135 -14.65 -1.98 3.07
N TYR A 136 -15.16 -1.50 1.93
CA TYR A 136 -16.33 -2.10 1.29
C TYR A 136 -16.11 -3.58 0.98
N LYS A 137 -14.96 -3.93 0.45
CA LYS A 137 -14.61 -5.32 0.12
C LYS A 137 -14.54 -6.20 1.37
N THR A 138 -13.85 -5.77 2.41
CA THR A 138 -13.55 -6.60 3.59
C THR A 138 -14.68 -6.58 4.62
N GLU A 139 -15.30 -5.41 4.87
CA GLU A 139 -16.22 -5.23 5.98
C GLU A 139 -17.71 -5.17 5.54
N VAL A 140 -17.97 -5.11 4.22
CA VAL A 140 -19.35 -5.15 3.70
C VAL A 140 -19.57 -6.39 2.85
N GLN A 141 -18.80 -6.55 1.76
CA GLN A 141 -19.02 -7.62 0.79
C GLN A 141 -18.64 -9.00 1.35
N ASP A 142 -17.45 -9.14 1.91
CA ASP A 142 -16.89 -10.41 2.36
C ASP A 142 -16.99 -10.62 3.87
N LYS A 143 -17.67 -9.72 4.59
CA LYS A 143 -17.77 -9.78 6.05
C LYS A 143 -18.27 -11.13 6.55
N ALA A 144 -19.37 -11.63 6.00
CA ALA A 144 -19.96 -12.90 6.41
C ALA A 144 -19.00 -14.08 6.18
N PHE A 145 -18.23 -14.06 5.07
CA PHE A 145 -17.20 -15.06 4.80
C PHE A 145 -16.05 -14.97 5.80
N LEU A 146 -15.55 -13.77 6.08
CA LEU A 146 -14.44 -13.54 7.00
C LEU A 146 -14.80 -13.86 8.46
N ASP A 147 -16.05 -13.63 8.85
CA ASP A 147 -16.54 -13.97 10.19
C ASP A 147 -16.74 -15.48 10.35
N ALA A 148 -17.13 -16.18 9.28
CA ALA A 148 -17.23 -17.64 9.25
C ALA A 148 -15.88 -18.35 9.17
N ASN A 149 -14.82 -17.66 8.72
CA ASN A 149 -13.46 -18.21 8.53
C ASN A 149 -12.42 -17.36 9.26
N PRO A 150 -12.32 -17.42 10.59
CA PRO A 150 -11.43 -16.57 11.40
C PRO A 150 -9.94 -16.81 11.10
N GLU A 151 -9.59 -17.92 10.43
CA GLU A 151 -8.25 -18.21 9.97
C GLU A 151 -7.84 -17.37 8.75
N VAL A 152 -8.80 -16.77 8.04
CA VAL A 152 -8.53 -15.86 6.91
C VAL A 152 -8.27 -14.47 7.46
N VAL A 153 -7.05 -13.98 7.24
CA VAL A 153 -6.58 -12.74 7.86
C VAL A 153 -6.57 -11.59 6.85
N THR A 154 -7.12 -10.45 7.24
CA THR A 154 -6.95 -9.16 6.55
C THR A 154 -5.89 -8.33 7.26
N SER A 155 -5.27 -7.35 6.57
CA SER A 155 -4.29 -6.44 7.18
C SER A 155 -4.87 -5.69 8.38
N LEU A 156 -6.15 -5.29 8.29
CA LEU A 156 -6.86 -4.61 9.38
C LEU A 156 -7.00 -5.54 10.60
N ARG A 157 -7.50 -6.76 10.39
CA ARG A 157 -7.67 -7.75 11.46
C ARG A 157 -6.33 -8.17 12.06
N TRP A 158 -5.30 -8.33 11.22
CA TRP A 158 -3.95 -8.64 11.69
C TRP A 158 -3.37 -7.52 12.54
N LEU A 159 -3.48 -6.28 12.09
CA LEU A 159 -2.99 -5.11 12.83
C LEU A 159 -3.72 -4.95 14.17
N ALA A 160 -5.03 -5.20 14.21
CA ALA A 160 -5.85 -5.12 15.41
C ALA A 160 -5.54 -6.27 16.41
N SER A 161 -5.21 -7.46 15.92
CA SER A 161 -4.89 -8.62 16.78
C SER A 161 -3.52 -8.50 17.44
N ASP A 162 -2.55 -7.84 16.82
CA ASP A 162 -1.21 -7.66 17.37
C ASP A 162 -1.11 -6.44 18.30
N LYS A 163 -1.58 -6.62 19.55
CA LYS A 163 -1.50 -5.59 20.60
C LYS A 163 -0.06 -5.11 20.90
N LYS A 164 0.97 -5.84 20.49
CA LYS A 164 2.37 -5.45 20.65
C LYS A 164 2.89 -4.61 19.50
N ASN A 165 2.14 -4.47 18.40
CA ASN A 165 2.55 -3.70 17.25
C ASN A 165 2.69 -2.21 17.63
N GLY A 166 3.87 -1.64 17.37
CA GLY A 166 4.18 -0.24 17.66
C GLY A 166 3.25 0.74 16.94
N MET A 167 2.78 0.38 15.72
CA MET A 167 1.85 1.19 14.96
C MET A 167 0.45 1.20 15.59
N ALA A 168 -0.08 0.05 15.99
CA ALA A 168 -1.37 -0.03 16.67
C ALA A 168 -1.37 0.82 17.96
N ARG A 169 -0.30 0.73 18.75
CA ARG A 169 -0.13 1.59 19.95
C ARG A 169 -0.03 3.07 19.61
N PHE A 170 0.70 3.42 18.56
CA PHE A 170 0.82 4.81 18.12
C PHE A 170 -0.55 5.37 17.71
N VAL A 171 -1.31 4.65 16.89
CA VAL A 171 -2.65 5.06 16.45
C VAL A 171 -3.59 5.19 17.66
N LEU A 172 -3.63 4.20 18.54
CA LEU A 172 -4.44 4.27 19.77
C LEU A 172 -4.07 5.48 20.64
N ASN A 173 -2.78 5.77 20.80
CA ASN A 173 -2.34 6.94 21.57
C ASN A 173 -2.76 8.26 20.92
N VAL A 174 -2.72 8.36 19.59
CA VAL A 174 -3.20 9.54 18.85
C VAL A 174 -4.71 9.69 19.00
N CYS A 175 -5.47 8.61 18.81
CA CYS A 175 -6.93 8.60 18.94
C CYS A 175 -7.37 8.95 20.38
N ARG A 176 -6.68 8.43 21.41
CA ARG A 176 -6.94 8.77 22.81
C ARG A 176 -6.63 10.23 23.11
N LYS A 177 -5.53 10.79 22.55
CA LYS A 177 -5.20 12.23 22.68
C LYS A 177 -6.20 13.11 21.94
N ALA A 178 -6.74 12.65 20.83
CA ALA A 178 -7.77 13.36 20.07
C ALA A 178 -9.18 13.24 20.70
N GLY A 179 -9.34 12.45 21.78
CA GLY A 179 -10.62 12.25 22.43
C GLY A 179 -11.61 11.35 21.67
N ILE A 180 -11.12 10.58 20.68
CA ILE A 180 -11.92 9.66 19.88
C ILE A 180 -12.20 8.37 20.67
N PHE A 181 -11.23 7.90 21.47
CA PHE A 181 -11.36 6.76 22.37
C PHE A 181 -11.16 7.17 23.82
N ALA A 182 -11.86 6.49 24.73
CA ALA A 182 -11.63 6.62 26.15
C ALA A 182 -10.23 6.08 26.55
N LYS A 183 -9.71 6.49 27.71
CA LYS A 183 -8.35 6.09 28.15
C LYS A 183 -8.18 4.58 28.30
N ASP A 184 -9.25 3.88 28.66
CA ASP A 184 -9.26 2.43 28.93
C ASP A 184 -9.95 1.62 27.83
N GLU A 185 -10.36 2.31 26.73
CA GLU A 185 -11.03 1.67 25.60
C GLU A 185 -9.97 1.12 24.63
N ASP A 186 -10.04 -0.19 24.36
CA ASP A 186 -9.22 -0.85 23.35
C ASP A 186 -10.03 -0.94 22.03
N TYR A 187 -9.34 -0.80 20.93
CA TYR A 187 -9.93 -1.01 19.61
C TYR A 187 -10.36 -2.48 19.46
N ASN A 188 -11.65 -2.68 19.25
CA ASN A 188 -12.22 -3.98 18.92
C ASN A 188 -12.64 -3.97 17.43
N PRO A 189 -12.00 -4.73 16.55
CA PRO A 189 -12.34 -4.74 15.12
C PRO A 189 -13.72 -5.36 14.82
N ALA A 190 -14.40 -5.92 15.81
CA ALA A 190 -15.73 -6.51 15.68
C ALA A 190 -16.86 -5.51 15.99
N GLU A 191 -16.54 -4.35 16.52
CA GLU A 191 -17.44 -3.23 16.77
C GLU A 191 -17.29 -2.12 15.72
#